data_9e8087dbca401b1157b35c4a9b2cac5e
#
_entry.id   9e8087dbca401b1157b35c4a9b2cac5e
#
_cell.length_a   1.000
_cell.length_b   1.000
_cell.length_c   1.000
_cell.angle_alpha   90.00
_cell.angle_beta   90.00
_cell.angle_gamma   90.00
#
_symmetry.space_group_name_H-M   'P 1'
#
loop_
_entity.id
_entity.type
_entity.pdbx_description
1 polymer ?
#
loop_
_entity_poly.entity_id
_entity_poly.type
_entity_poly.pdbx_seq_one_letter_code
_entity_poly.pdbx_strand_id
1 'polypeptide(L)'
;MVHDILTQLPVTHLAIEGFDRSVSIGGTDISVICGVNKYEKVQDLYKRKQGLLPEKESNAPMEWGGRHEPAIRKKLRDMYPSIAVLEPEKDYPGVMTSKEIPWAHCSPDGFLFDRNTEELSILEIKTASMWSQKMWGSSGSQVYPTAY
;
A
#
# COMPACT_ATOMS: atom_id res chain seq x y z
N MET A 1 21.33 9.75 -1.53
CA MET A 1 20.79 9.21 -0.24
C MET A 1 19.47 8.50 -0.43
N VAL A 2 18.33 9.14 -0.79
CA VAL A 2 17.03 8.42 -0.97
C VAL A 2 17.10 7.38 -2.09
N HIS A 3 17.72 7.73 -3.21
CA HIS A 3 17.92 6.81 -4.34
C HIS A 3 18.73 5.56 -3.93
N ASP A 4 19.78 5.73 -3.15
CA ASP A 4 20.63 4.63 -2.68
C ASP A 4 19.89 3.71 -1.70
N ILE A 5 18.98 4.26 -0.89
CA ILE A 5 18.13 3.48 0.01
C ILE A 5 17.15 2.60 -0.79
N LEU A 6 16.53 3.17 -1.81
CA LEU A 6 15.55 2.44 -2.63
C LEU A 6 16.17 1.37 -3.52
N THR A 7 17.48 1.45 -3.83
CA THR A 7 18.19 0.39 -4.55
C THR A 7 18.36 -0.90 -3.75
N GLN A 8 18.19 -0.85 -2.44
CA GLN A 8 18.22 -2.04 -1.57
C GLN A 8 16.94 -2.87 -1.66
N LEU A 9 15.87 -2.33 -2.25
CA LEU A 9 14.66 -3.09 -2.46
C LEU A 9 14.84 -4.15 -3.55
N PRO A 10 14.31 -5.36 -3.39
CA PRO A 10 14.29 -6.38 -4.45
C PRO A 10 13.42 -5.94 -5.64
N VAL A 11 12.74 -4.84 -5.51
CA VAL A 11 11.88 -4.22 -6.52
C VAL A 11 12.72 -3.33 -7.42
N THR A 12 12.73 -3.62 -8.68
CA THR A 12 13.71 -3.04 -9.60
C THR A 12 13.14 -2.01 -10.55
N HIS A 13 11.83 -1.78 -10.53
CA HIS A 13 11.19 -0.75 -11.32
C HIS A 13 10.24 0.06 -10.44
N LEU A 14 10.56 1.32 -10.25
CA LEU A 14 9.61 2.30 -9.80
C LEU A 14 8.73 2.64 -11.00
N ALA A 15 7.42 2.51 -10.89
CA ALA A 15 6.54 2.90 -11.96
C ALA A 15 6.59 4.41 -12.15
N ILE A 16 6.61 4.82 -13.40
CA ILE A 16 6.62 6.21 -13.82
C ILE A 16 5.16 6.69 -13.90
N GLU A 17 4.98 7.97 -13.96
CA GLU A 17 3.71 8.64 -14.26
C GLU A 17 2.96 7.92 -15.40
N GLY A 18 1.68 7.60 -15.17
CA GLY A 18 0.86 6.89 -16.16
C GLY A 18 0.88 5.36 -16.07
N PHE A 19 1.30 4.77 -14.93
CA PHE A 19 1.24 3.32 -14.75
C PHE A 19 -0.17 2.77 -14.93
N ASP A 20 -0.34 1.86 -15.90
CA ASP A 20 -1.62 1.23 -16.20
C ASP A 20 -1.88 0.05 -15.25
N ARG A 21 -2.78 0.26 -14.29
CA ARG A 21 -3.20 -0.77 -13.34
C ARG A 21 -4.12 -1.83 -13.95
N SER A 22 -4.65 -1.62 -15.14
CA SER A 22 -5.56 -2.60 -15.79
C SER A 22 -4.84 -3.87 -16.22
N VAL A 23 -3.55 -3.75 -16.60
CA VAL A 23 -2.72 -4.87 -17.08
C VAL A 23 -1.93 -5.56 -15.97
N SER A 24 -2.15 -5.22 -14.71
CA SER A 24 -1.38 -5.76 -13.58
C SER A 24 -2.27 -6.06 -12.37
N ILE A 25 -1.75 -6.83 -11.43
CA ILE A 25 -2.44 -7.26 -10.22
C ILE A 25 -1.85 -6.55 -9.01
N GLY A 26 -2.68 -5.81 -8.30
CA GLY A 26 -2.33 -5.14 -7.05
C GLY A 26 -2.75 -5.90 -5.79
N GLY A 27 -2.37 -5.39 -4.62
CA GLY A 27 -2.68 -6.04 -3.34
C GLY A 27 -4.18 -6.25 -3.09
N THR A 28 -5.02 -5.27 -3.46
CA THR A 28 -6.48 -5.40 -3.36
C THR A 28 -7.03 -6.48 -4.29
N ASP A 29 -6.49 -6.60 -5.51
CA ASP A 29 -6.94 -7.58 -6.49
C ASP A 29 -6.67 -9.01 -5.99
N ILE A 30 -5.54 -9.24 -5.30
CA ILE A 30 -5.21 -10.55 -4.72
C ILE A 30 -6.30 -11.02 -3.75
N SER A 31 -6.83 -10.14 -2.91
CA SER A 31 -7.91 -10.50 -1.97
C SER A 31 -9.18 -10.96 -2.69
N VAL A 32 -9.47 -10.39 -3.86
CA VAL A 32 -10.59 -10.79 -4.72
C VAL A 32 -10.31 -12.14 -5.37
N ILE A 33 -9.11 -12.33 -5.92
CA ILE A 33 -8.69 -13.59 -6.58
C ILE A 33 -8.72 -14.76 -5.59
N CYS A 34 -8.26 -14.52 -4.36
CA CYS A 34 -8.31 -15.53 -3.28
C CYS A 34 -9.70 -15.74 -2.68
N GLY A 35 -10.72 -15.03 -3.13
CA GLY A 35 -12.10 -15.18 -2.64
C GLY A 35 -12.35 -14.69 -1.21
N VAL A 36 -11.43 -13.93 -0.63
CA VAL A 36 -11.56 -13.37 0.73
C VAL A 36 -12.13 -11.96 0.74
N ASN A 37 -12.25 -11.32 -0.42
CA ASN A 37 -12.84 -9.99 -0.56
C ASN A 37 -14.37 -10.06 -0.43
N LYS A 38 -14.95 -9.21 0.43
CA LYS A 38 -16.40 -9.17 0.67
C LYS A 38 -17.16 -8.27 -0.32
N TYR A 39 -16.44 -7.41 -1.03
CA TYR A 39 -17.03 -6.30 -1.79
C TYR A 39 -16.95 -6.50 -3.29
N GLU A 40 -16.15 -7.44 -3.78
CA GLU A 40 -15.98 -7.68 -5.21
C GLU A 40 -15.80 -9.17 -5.49
N LYS A 41 -16.37 -9.63 -6.61
CA LYS A 41 -16.21 -10.99 -7.13
C LYS A 41 -15.11 -11.02 -8.20
N VAL A 42 -14.46 -12.17 -8.37
CA VAL A 42 -13.42 -12.37 -9.39
C VAL A 42 -13.89 -12.01 -10.80
N GLN A 43 -15.16 -12.31 -11.12
CA GLN A 43 -15.75 -11.98 -12.41
C GLN A 43 -15.85 -10.47 -12.65
N ASP A 44 -16.17 -9.69 -11.61
CA ASP A 44 -16.28 -8.24 -11.72
C ASP A 44 -14.90 -7.58 -11.79
N LEU A 45 -13.93 -8.10 -11.03
CA LEU A 45 -12.53 -7.73 -11.17
C LEU A 45 -12.03 -7.96 -12.61
N TYR A 46 -12.28 -9.15 -13.17
CA TYR A 46 -11.90 -9.45 -14.56
C TYR A 46 -12.51 -8.47 -15.55
N LYS A 47 -13.82 -8.21 -15.46
CA LYS A 47 -14.51 -7.26 -16.33
C LYS A 47 -13.95 -5.84 -16.21
N ARG A 48 -13.64 -5.41 -15.00
CA ARG A 48 -13.02 -4.10 -14.76
C ARG A 48 -11.63 -4.01 -15.37
N LYS A 49 -10.80 -5.04 -15.21
CA LYS A 49 -9.47 -5.13 -15.85
C LYS A 49 -9.55 -5.12 -17.39
N GLN A 50 -10.66 -5.59 -17.97
CA GLN A 50 -10.92 -5.52 -19.41
C GLN A 50 -11.59 -4.20 -19.85
N GLY A 51 -11.80 -3.25 -18.95
CA GLY A 51 -12.51 -2.00 -19.25
C GLY A 51 -14.01 -2.17 -19.50
N LEU A 52 -14.59 -3.33 -19.18
CA LEU A 52 -16.02 -3.64 -19.36
C LEU A 52 -16.87 -3.15 -18.17
N LEU A 53 -16.24 -2.79 -17.08
CA LEU A 53 -16.87 -2.12 -15.93
C LEU A 53 -16.06 -0.88 -15.56
N PRO A 54 -16.71 0.17 -15.06
CA PRO A 54 -16.01 1.36 -14.58
C PRO A 54 -15.10 1.03 -13.39
N GLU A 55 -14.10 1.87 -13.17
CA GLU A 55 -13.33 1.84 -11.94
C GLU A 55 -14.24 2.07 -10.73
N LYS A 56 -13.84 1.50 -9.60
CA LYS A 56 -14.59 1.67 -8.35
C LYS A 56 -14.57 3.14 -7.92
N GLU A 57 -15.74 3.65 -7.62
CA GLU A 57 -15.85 4.96 -6.99
C GLU A 57 -15.24 4.93 -5.57
N SER A 58 -14.54 6.01 -5.23
CA SER A 58 -14.07 6.22 -3.87
C SER A 58 -15.27 6.39 -2.93
N ASN A 59 -15.16 5.89 -1.74
CA ASN A 59 -16.16 6.09 -0.69
C ASN A 59 -15.57 6.91 0.47
N ALA A 60 -16.45 7.46 1.31
CA ALA A 60 -16.04 8.32 2.41
C ALA A 60 -14.94 7.71 3.33
N PRO A 61 -14.97 6.43 3.73
CA PRO A 61 -13.87 5.81 4.46
C PRO A 61 -12.54 5.81 3.72
N MET A 62 -12.52 5.55 2.41
CA MET A 62 -11.31 5.56 1.59
C MET A 62 -10.74 6.98 1.47
N GLU A 63 -11.60 7.97 1.23
CA GLU A 63 -11.18 9.38 1.18
C GLU A 63 -10.60 9.86 2.51
N TRP A 64 -11.22 9.51 3.64
CA TRP A 64 -10.69 9.83 4.96
C TRP A 64 -9.35 9.14 5.21
N GLY A 65 -9.18 7.87 4.79
CA GLY A 65 -7.91 7.17 4.83
C GLY A 65 -6.80 7.98 4.19
N GLY A 66 -6.95 8.30 2.91
CA GLY A 66 -5.96 9.06 2.16
C GLY A 66 -5.67 10.46 2.74
N ARG A 67 -6.68 11.14 3.28
CA ARG A 67 -6.49 12.45 3.95
C ARG A 67 -5.67 12.36 5.24
N HIS A 68 -5.71 11.23 5.94
CA HIS A 68 -4.97 11.05 7.20
C HIS A 68 -3.53 10.57 7.00
N GLU A 69 -3.20 9.93 5.91
CA GLU A 69 -1.87 9.38 5.65
C GLU A 69 -0.73 10.41 5.82
N PRO A 70 -0.79 11.63 5.25
CA PRO A 70 0.27 12.62 5.44
C PRO A 70 0.47 13.02 6.91
N ALA A 71 -0.63 13.13 7.67
CA ALA A 71 -0.56 13.47 9.08
C ALA A 71 0.06 12.34 9.91
N ILE A 72 -0.24 11.08 9.57
CA ILE A 72 0.33 9.90 10.21
C ILE A 72 1.83 9.82 9.90
N ARG A 73 2.25 10.00 8.64
CA ARG A 73 3.67 10.05 8.26
C ARG A 73 4.42 11.16 9.00
N LYS A 74 3.81 12.35 9.10
CA LYS A 74 4.38 13.45 9.90
C LYS A 74 4.55 13.06 11.37
N LYS A 75 3.53 12.45 11.97
CA LYS A 75 3.57 12.00 13.36
C LYS A 75 4.66 10.97 13.59
N LEU A 76 4.88 10.04 12.68
CA LEU A 76 5.96 9.06 12.76
C LEU A 76 7.34 9.74 12.77
N ARG A 77 7.56 10.72 11.88
CA ARG A 77 8.82 11.50 11.87
C ARG A 77 9.07 12.24 13.19
N ASP A 78 8.01 12.83 13.75
CA ASP A 78 8.11 13.59 15.01
C ASP A 78 8.41 12.67 16.21
N MET A 79 7.87 11.44 16.19
CA MET A 79 8.05 10.46 17.29
C MET A 79 9.38 9.69 17.21
N TYR A 80 9.90 9.45 16.00
CA TYR A 80 11.06 8.61 15.75
C TYR A 80 12.10 9.32 14.88
N PRO A 81 12.91 10.25 15.44
CA PRO A 81 13.86 11.04 14.67
C PRO A 81 14.96 10.22 13.95
N SER A 82 15.26 9.02 14.43
CA SER A 82 16.19 8.11 13.76
C SER A 82 15.62 7.47 12.49
N ILE A 83 14.28 7.49 12.33
CA ILE A 83 13.60 6.88 11.20
C ILE A 83 13.34 7.93 10.12
N ALA A 84 13.91 7.73 8.94
CA ALA A 84 13.52 8.48 7.76
C ALA A 84 12.23 7.87 7.19
N VAL A 85 11.20 8.71 7.01
CA VAL A 85 9.94 8.31 6.36
C VAL A 85 9.97 8.81 4.92
N LEU A 86 10.05 7.89 3.96
CA LEU A 86 9.98 8.19 2.53
C LEU A 86 8.52 8.21 2.07
N GLU A 87 8.16 9.23 1.32
CA GLU A 87 6.78 9.49 0.91
C GLU A 87 6.57 9.18 -0.57
N PRO A 88 5.44 8.55 -0.95
CA PRO A 88 5.09 8.36 -2.36
C PRO A 88 4.94 9.71 -3.07
N GLU A 89 5.23 9.72 -4.37
CA GLU A 89 5.16 10.89 -5.27
C GLU A 89 6.14 12.03 -4.95
N LYS A 90 6.81 11.97 -3.82
CA LYS A 90 7.84 12.92 -3.41
C LYS A 90 9.23 12.31 -3.46
N ASP A 91 9.40 11.16 -2.82
CA ASP A 91 10.68 10.47 -2.70
C ASP A 91 10.81 9.30 -3.68
N TYR A 92 9.68 8.76 -4.15
CA TYR A 92 9.60 7.71 -5.17
C TYR A 92 8.24 7.80 -5.92
N PRO A 93 8.07 7.15 -7.10
CA PRO A 93 6.87 7.28 -7.97
C PRO A 93 5.54 6.73 -7.40
N GLY A 94 5.49 6.26 -6.17
CA GLY A 94 4.27 5.80 -5.51
C GLY A 94 3.82 4.38 -5.90
N VAL A 95 4.13 3.90 -7.10
CA VAL A 95 3.82 2.53 -7.54
C VAL A 95 5.11 1.78 -7.80
N MET A 96 5.17 0.52 -7.39
CA MET A 96 6.31 -0.36 -7.58
C MET A 96 5.90 -1.64 -8.29
N THR A 97 6.75 -2.13 -9.18
CA THR A 97 6.57 -3.38 -9.92
C THR A 97 7.70 -4.34 -9.61
N SER A 98 7.49 -5.63 -9.83
CA SER A 98 8.50 -6.66 -9.66
C SER A 98 9.10 -7.08 -11.01
N LYS A 99 10.44 -7.24 -11.07
CA LYS A 99 11.10 -7.84 -12.24
C LYS A 99 10.77 -9.32 -12.40
N GLU A 100 10.68 -10.03 -11.28
CA GLU A 100 10.45 -11.46 -11.28
C GLU A 100 8.98 -11.77 -11.58
N ILE A 101 8.07 -10.85 -11.20
CA ILE A 101 6.63 -11.00 -11.39
C ILE A 101 6.11 -9.72 -12.08
N PRO A 102 6.31 -9.57 -13.40
CA PRO A 102 6.04 -8.31 -14.11
C PRO A 102 4.58 -7.86 -14.08
N TRP A 103 3.65 -8.79 -13.86
CA TRP A 103 2.22 -8.49 -13.71
C TRP A 103 1.82 -8.07 -12.30
N ALA A 104 2.74 -8.06 -11.32
CA ALA A 104 2.45 -7.62 -9.95
C ALA A 104 2.89 -6.18 -9.72
N HIS A 105 2.04 -5.43 -9.04
CA HIS A 105 2.38 -4.11 -8.53
C HIS A 105 1.93 -3.92 -7.08
N CYS A 106 2.56 -2.97 -6.40
CA CYS A 106 2.10 -2.48 -5.10
C CYS A 106 2.23 -0.95 -5.03
N SER A 107 1.47 -0.34 -4.14
CA SER A 107 1.52 1.09 -3.84
C SER A 107 1.67 1.24 -2.34
N PRO A 108 2.91 1.15 -1.82
CA PRO A 108 3.16 1.34 -0.39
C PRO A 108 2.79 2.75 0.04
N ASP A 109 2.25 2.92 1.25
CA ASP A 109 1.96 4.23 1.82
C ASP A 109 3.23 4.98 2.24
N GLY A 110 4.37 4.29 2.23
CA GLY A 110 5.70 4.84 2.47
C GLY A 110 6.75 3.77 2.68
N PHE A 111 7.98 4.21 2.93
CA PHE A 111 9.05 3.38 3.44
C PHE A 111 9.63 4.01 4.71
N LEU A 112 10.08 3.18 5.61
CA LEU A 112 10.78 3.56 6.83
C LEU A 112 12.23 3.09 6.71
N PHE A 113 13.18 4.01 6.83
CA PHE A 113 14.60 3.69 6.89
C PHE A 113 15.15 4.05 8.28
N ASP A 114 15.54 3.04 9.03
CA ASP A 114 16.21 3.27 10.33
C ASP A 114 17.69 3.57 10.10
N ARG A 115 18.10 4.80 10.46
CA ARG A 115 19.49 5.25 10.31
C ARG A 115 20.47 4.55 11.24
N ASN A 116 20.00 3.91 12.31
CA ASN A 116 20.87 3.22 13.27
C ASN A 116 21.19 1.79 12.83
N THR A 117 20.20 1.09 12.27
CA THR A 117 20.34 -0.30 11.81
C THR A 117 20.56 -0.41 10.31
N GLU A 118 20.35 0.69 9.56
CA GLU A 118 20.37 0.74 8.10
C GLU A 118 19.33 -0.18 7.45
N GLU A 119 18.26 -0.51 8.18
CA GLU A 119 17.19 -1.36 7.71
C GLU A 119 16.09 -0.55 7.01
N LEU A 120 15.59 -1.08 5.90
CA LEU A 120 14.47 -0.54 5.15
C LEU A 120 13.23 -1.41 5.38
N SER A 121 12.12 -0.77 5.74
CA SER A 121 10.82 -1.41 5.96
C SER A 121 9.72 -0.75 5.14
N ILE A 122 8.69 -1.50 4.78
CA ILE A 122 7.49 -0.97 4.13
C ILE A 122 6.59 -0.36 5.20
N LEU A 123 6.07 0.82 4.92
CA LEU A 123 5.01 1.45 5.71
C LEU A 123 3.67 1.23 5.03
N GLU A 124 2.76 0.58 5.74
CA GLU A 124 1.35 0.46 5.38
C GLU A 124 0.50 1.13 6.44
N ILE A 125 -0.34 2.08 6.05
CA ILE A 125 -1.20 2.87 6.94
C ILE A 125 -2.64 2.37 6.79
N LYS A 126 -3.25 1.94 7.90
CA LYS A 126 -4.65 1.56 7.94
C LYS A 126 -5.41 2.42 8.93
N THR A 127 -6.44 3.11 8.43
CA THR A 127 -7.43 3.75 9.28
C THR A 127 -8.56 2.79 9.56
N ALA A 128 -8.89 2.61 10.84
CA ALA A 128 -9.91 1.68 11.27
C ALA A 128 -10.96 2.39 12.12
N SER A 129 -12.23 2.01 11.97
CA SER A 129 -13.28 2.49 12.87
C SER A 129 -13.20 1.79 14.24
N MET A 130 -13.75 2.40 15.28
CA MET A 130 -13.87 1.74 16.60
C MET A 130 -14.57 0.38 16.52
N TRP A 131 -15.50 0.21 15.59
CA TRP A 131 -16.24 -1.02 15.39
C TRP A 131 -15.38 -2.18 14.87
N SER A 132 -14.29 -1.88 14.17
CA SER A 132 -13.34 -2.87 13.65
C SER A 132 -12.22 -3.22 14.64
N GLN A 133 -12.15 -2.58 15.79
CA GLN A 133 -11.09 -2.80 16.79
C GLN A 133 -10.90 -4.27 17.17
N LYS A 134 -12.00 -5.03 17.29
CA LYS A 134 -11.95 -6.46 17.63
C LYS A 134 -11.26 -7.31 16.55
N MET A 135 -11.22 -6.84 15.32
CA MET A 135 -10.59 -7.54 14.19
C MET A 135 -9.06 -7.41 14.21
N TRP A 136 -8.54 -6.42 14.94
CA TRP A 136 -7.09 -6.14 15.03
C TRP A 136 -6.42 -6.84 16.23
N GLY A 137 -7.17 -7.64 17.00
CA GLY A 137 -6.67 -8.31 18.18
C GLY A 137 -6.46 -7.37 19.37
N SER A 138 -5.84 -7.87 20.42
CA SER A 138 -5.46 -7.09 21.59
C SER A 138 -4.21 -6.25 21.33
N SER A 139 -4.02 -5.19 22.11
CA SER A 139 -2.80 -4.37 22.06
C SER A 139 -1.55 -5.24 22.20
N GLY A 140 -0.61 -5.11 21.26
CA GLY A 140 0.62 -5.93 21.20
C GLY A 140 0.48 -7.28 20.50
N SER A 141 -0.73 -7.68 20.05
CA SER A 141 -0.88 -8.84 19.17
C SER A 141 -0.45 -8.50 17.74
N GLN A 142 0.25 -9.43 17.08
CA GLN A 142 0.61 -9.30 15.66
C GLN A 142 -0.50 -9.88 14.75
N VAL A 143 -1.76 -9.80 15.17
CA VAL A 143 -2.88 -10.28 14.38
C VAL A 143 -3.33 -9.17 13.45
N TYR A 144 -3.21 -9.41 12.17
CA TYR A 144 -3.71 -8.52 11.11
C TYR A 144 -5.07 -9.04 10.62
N PRO A 145 -6.02 -8.15 10.30
CA PRO A 145 -7.28 -8.59 9.70
C PRO A 145 -6.99 -9.28 8.37
N THR A 146 -7.51 -10.47 8.17
CA THR A 146 -7.34 -11.26 6.94
C THR A 146 -8.19 -10.77 5.77
N ALA A 147 -8.96 -9.70 5.96
CA ALA A 147 -9.93 -9.20 4.98
C ALA A 147 -9.85 -7.67 4.83
N TYR A 148 -8.81 -7.21 4.19
CA TYR A 148 -8.76 -5.88 3.57
C TYR A 148 -8.28 -6.01 2.13
#